data_a55a8149e994a8df3e6df3bd0b79a09e
#
_entry.id   a55a8149e994a8df3e6df3bd0b79a09e
#
_cell.length_a   1.000
_cell.length_b   1.000
_cell.length_c   1.000
_cell.angle_alpha   90.00
_cell.angle_beta   90.00
_cell.angle_gamma   90.00
#
_symmetry.space_group_name_H-M   'P 1'
#
loop_
_entity.id
_entity.type
_entity.pdbx_description
1 polymer ?
#
loop_
_entity_poly.entity_id
_entity_poly.type
_entity_poly.pdbx_seq_one_letter_code
_entity_poly.pdbx_strand_id
1 'polypeptide(L)'
;MTKKVPKSGSIHAEVVSKRIGRSYDKRVAQAGISGVCNFDYYVKFRLDGDKVLELQCPCKVYNRISEGDRGMLTYNRHYFISFERNE
;
A
#
# COMPACT_ATOMS: atom_id res chain seq x y z
N MET A 1 10.01 -27.63 7.92
CA MET A 1 10.23 -26.19 7.85
C MET A 1 8.99 -25.50 7.33
N THR A 2 8.52 -24.58 8.06
CA THR A 2 7.32 -23.85 7.68
C THR A 2 7.61 -22.88 6.56
N LYS A 3 6.78 -22.92 5.56
CA LYS A 3 6.84 -21.91 4.51
C LYS A 3 6.17 -20.66 4.99
N LYS A 4 6.95 -19.67 5.26
CA LYS A 4 6.43 -18.36 5.59
C LYS A 4 6.47 -17.52 4.34
N VAL A 5 5.44 -16.69 4.20
CA VAL A 5 5.51 -15.62 3.23
C VAL A 5 6.75 -14.80 3.59
N PRO A 6 7.65 -14.57 2.64
CA PRO A 6 8.85 -13.78 2.95
C PRO A 6 8.44 -12.45 3.54
N LYS A 7 9.16 -12.02 4.57
CA LYS A 7 8.91 -10.71 5.16
C LYS A 7 9.26 -9.59 4.20
N SER A 8 10.08 -9.89 3.24
CA SER A 8 10.45 -8.94 2.20
C SER A 8 10.68 -9.71 0.91
N GLY A 9 10.54 -9.01 -0.20
CA GLY A 9 10.77 -9.62 -1.50
C GLY A 9 9.78 -9.14 -2.53
N SER A 10 9.84 -9.76 -3.69
CA SER A 10 8.96 -9.44 -4.81
C SER A 10 8.05 -10.62 -5.10
N ILE A 11 6.79 -10.34 -5.34
CA ILE A 11 5.81 -11.36 -5.60
C ILE A 11 4.74 -10.81 -6.54
N HIS A 12 4.19 -11.67 -7.36
CA HIS A 12 3.06 -11.30 -8.21
C HIS A 12 1.86 -10.95 -7.35
N ALA A 13 1.22 -9.85 -7.68
CA ALA A 13 0.08 -9.38 -6.93
C ALA A 13 -0.91 -8.69 -7.84
N GLU A 14 -2.15 -8.65 -7.37
CA GLU A 14 -3.24 -7.94 -8.02
C GLU A 14 -3.80 -6.93 -7.05
N VAL A 15 -4.05 -5.71 -7.54
CA VAL A 15 -4.67 -4.67 -6.70
C VAL A 15 -6.14 -5.00 -6.54
N VAL A 16 -6.55 -5.30 -5.33
CA VAL A 16 -7.92 -5.68 -5.02
C VAL A 16 -8.75 -4.45 -4.68
N SER A 17 -8.19 -3.57 -3.86
CA SER A 17 -8.89 -2.38 -3.44
C SER A 17 -7.91 -1.33 -2.97
N LYS A 18 -8.41 -0.10 -2.89
CA LYS A 18 -7.65 1.04 -2.42
C LYS A 18 -8.50 1.77 -1.40
N ARG A 19 -7.87 2.31 -0.38
CA ARG A 19 -8.60 3.14 0.56
C ARG A 19 -7.71 4.25 1.09
N ILE A 20 -8.35 5.31 1.50
CA ILE A 20 -7.67 6.46 2.09
C ILE A 20 -8.09 6.53 3.55
N GLY A 21 -7.09 6.51 4.42
CA GLY A 21 -7.32 6.73 5.83
C GLY A 21 -6.96 8.15 6.19
N ARG A 22 -7.64 8.68 7.19
CA ARG A 22 -7.29 9.98 7.73
C ARG A 22 -6.46 9.79 8.97
N SER A 23 -5.26 10.32 8.92
CA SER A 23 -4.44 10.42 10.10
C SER A 23 -4.64 11.80 10.68
N TYR A 24 -5.22 11.86 11.85
CA TYR A 24 -5.48 13.14 12.52
C TYR A 24 -4.39 13.38 13.54
N ASP A 25 -3.53 14.33 13.24
CA ASP A 25 -2.48 14.71 14.18
C ASP A 25 -2.94 15.95 14.94
N LYS A 26 -3.23 15.77 16.22
CA LYS A 26 -3.71 16.85 17.05
C LYS A 26 -2.72 18.00 17.15
N ARG A 27 -1.43 17.68 17.08
CA ARG A 27 -0.41 18.71 17.15
C ARG A 27 -0.45 19.64 15.94
N VAL A 28 -0.69 19.06 14.79
CA VAL A 28 -0.79 19.85 13.57
C VAL A 28 -2.02 20.73 13.63
N ALA A 29 -3.14 20.18 14.11
CA ALA A 29 -4.37 20.93 14.22
C ALA A 29 -4.21 22.10 15.20
N GLN A 30 -3.52 21.88 16.32
CA GLN A 30 -3.30 22.91 17.31
C GLN A 30 -2.37 24.00 16.81
N ALA A 31 -1.46 23.66 15.93
CA ALA A 31 -0.53 24.64 15.36
C ALA A 31 -1.20 25.54 14.34
N GLY A 32 -2.47 25.30 14.02
CA GLY A 32 -3.18 26.14 13.08
C GLY A 32 -2.71 26.03 11.66
N ILE A 33 -2.00 24.96 11.34
CA ILE A 33 -1.55 24.74 9.98
C ILE A 33 -2.69 24.16 9.18
N SER A 34 -3.36 25.01 8.44
CA SER A 34 -4.45 24.55 7.60
C SER A 34 -3.90 23.92 6.34
N GLY A 35 -4.60 22.93 5.82
CA GLY A 35 -4.22 22.30 4.57
C GLY A 35 -3.27 21.12 4.73
N VAL A 36 -2.78 20.86 5.93
CA VAL A 36 -1.97 19.66 6.15
C VAL A 36 -2.91 18.54 6.54
N CYS A 37 -3.51 17.94 5.53
CA CYS A 37 -4.22 16.69 5.73
C CYS A 37 -3.24 15.57 5.49
N ASN A 38 -2.88 14.90 6.56
CA ASN A 38 -2.10 13.69 6.41
C ASN A 38 -3.07 12.58 6.09
N PHE A 39 -3.14 12.25 4.82
CA PHE A 39 -3.88 11.09 4.39
C PHE A 39 -2.94 9.92 4.31
N ASP A 40 -3.37 8.82 4.88
CA ASP A 40 -2.67 7.57 4.73
C ASP A 40 -3.35 6.81 3.60
N TYR A 41 -2.56 6.39 2.65
CA TYR A 41 -3.05 5.69 1.47
C TYR A 41 -2.74 4.22 1.61
N TYR A 42 -3.75 3.39 1.48
CA TYR A 42 -3.61 1.95 1.63
C TYR A 42 -4.07 1.26 0.36
N VAL A 43 -3.30 0.28 -0.04
CA VAL A 43 -3.64 -0.55 -1.19
C VAL A 43 -3.64 -2.00 -0.74
N LYS A 44 -4.70 -2.69 -1.05
CA LYS A 44 -4.83 -4.10 -0.73
C LYS A 44 -4.46 -4.91 -1.95
N PHE A 45 -3.49 -5.77 -1.80
CA PHE A 45 -3.00 -6.64 -2.85
C PHE A 45 -3.39 -8.07 -2.57
N ARG A 46 -3.85 -8.76 -3.60
CA ARG A 46 -4.03 -10.19 -3.52
C ARG A 46 -2.79 -10.85 -4.07
N LEU A 47 -2.13 -11.62 -3.24
CA LEU A 47 -0.92 -12.30 -3.60
C LEU A 47 -1.23 -13.67 -4.19
N ASP A 48 -0.20 -14.27 -4.75
CA ASP A 48 -0.28 -15.63 -5.23
C ASP A 48 -0.75 -16.54 -4.08
N GLY A 49 -1.73 -17.43 -4.33
CA GLY A 49 -2.25 -18.30 -3.30
C GLY A 49 -3.36 -17.70 -2.46
N ASP A 50 -4.03 -16.68 -2.97
CA ASP A 50 -5.21 -16.05 -2.35
C ASP A 50 -4.94 -15.32 -1.05
N LYS A 51 -3.69 -15.03 -0.76
CA LYS A 51 -3.37 -14.22 0.40
C LYS A 51 -3.55 -12.75 0.07
N VAL A 52 -4.10 -12.01 1.01
CA VAL A 52 -4.33 -10.59 0.85
C VAL A 52 -3.44 -9.84 1.82
N LEU A 53 -2.79 -8.82 1.30
CA LEU A 53 -1.87 -7.99 2.07
C LEU A 53 -2.21 -6.53 1.82
N GLU A 54 -2.47 -5.79 2.91
CA GLU A 54 -2.71 -4.37 2.81
C GLU A 54 -1.45 -3.62 3.20
N LEU A 55 -1.02 -2.72 2.33
CA LEU A 55 0.18 -1.94 2.54
C LEU A 55 -0.13 -0.46 2.46
N GLN A 56 0.56 0.30 3.28
CA GLN A 56 0.52 1.74 3.19
C GLN A 56 1.44 2.18 2.06
N CYS A 57 0.91 2.98 1.15
CA CYS A 57 1.63 3.39 -0.04
C CYS A 57 1.76 4.90 -0.09
N PRO A 58 2.80 5.41 -0.77
CA PRO A 58 2.87 6.84 -1.05
C PRO A 58 1.73 7.30 -1.93
N CYS A 59 1.38 8.57 -1.81
CA CYS A 59 0.31 9.16 -2.60
C CYS A 59 0.54 8.96 -4.10
N LYS A 60 1.78 9.10 -4.54
CA LYS A 60 2.12 8.93 -5.96
C LYS A 60 1.75 7.54 -6.45
N VAL A 61 2.05 6.54 -5.65
CA VAL A 61 1.76 5.15 -6.01
C VAL A 61 0.25 4.92 -6.03
N TYR A 62 -0.42 5.41 -5.00
CA TYR A 62 -1.86 5.26 -4.88
C TYR A 62 -2.57 5.81 -6.13
N ASN A 63 -2.11 6.95 -6.63
CA ASN A 63 -2.74 7.59 -7.78
C ASN A 63 -2.40 6.91 -9.10
N ARG A 64 -1.32 6.14 -9.13
CA ARG A 64 -0.87 5.50 -10.37
C ARG A 64 -1.49 4.13 -10.59
N ILE A 65 -1.89 3.47 -9.52
CA ILE A 65 -2.41 2.11 -9.62
C ILE A 65 -3.92 2.13 -9.49
N SER A 66 -4.54 1.15 -10.11
CA SER A 66 -6.00 1.02 -10.13
C SER A 66 -6.38 -0.40 -9.73
N GLU A 67 -7.61 -0.53 -9.24
CA GLU A 67 -8.13 -1.86 -8.91
C GLU A 67 -8.11 -2.73 -10.16
N GLY A 68 -7.65 -3.95 -10.00
CA GLY A 68 -7.51 -4.88 -11.09
C GLY A 68 -6.12 -4.89 -11.73
N ASP A 69 -5.28 -3.93 -11.39
CA ASP A 69 -3.91 -3.93 -11.90
C ASP A 69 -3.15 -5.14 -11.38
N ARG A 70 -2.36 -5.74 -12.24
CA ARG A 70 -1.53 -6.88 -11.90
C ARG A 70 -0.08 -6.55 -12.18
N GLY A 71 0.78 -7.06 -11.35
CA GLY A 71 2.19 -6.83 -11.56
C GLY A 71 3.03 -7.41 -10.44
N MET A 72 4.26 -6.96 -10.39
CA MET A 72 5.21 -7.41 -9.41
C MET A 72 5.25 -6.42 -8.25
N LEU A 73 4.88 -6.91 -7.08
CA LEU A 73 4.89 -6.12 -5.85
C LEU A 73 6.16 -6.42 -5.08
N THR A 74 6.86 -5.36 -4.71
CA THR A 74 8.02 -5.46 -3.82
C THR A 74 7.67 -4.80 -2.50
N TYR A 75 7.90 -5.51 -1.42
CA TYR A 75 7.54 -5.01 -0.10
C TYR A 75 8.53 -5.52 0.95
N ASN A 76 8.54 -4.85 2.08
CA ASN A 76 9.34 -5.25 3.23
C ASN A 76 8.42 -5.20 4.45
N ARG A 77 8.03 -6.37 4.95
CA ARG A 77 7.08 -6.53 6.05
C ARG A 77 5.76 -5.86 5.69
N HIS A 78 5.46 -4.72 6.30
CA HIS A 78 4.23 -3.98 6.04
C HIS A 78 4.48 -2.73 5.21
N TYR A 79 5.69 -2.59 4.69
CA TYR A 79 6.07 -1.40 3.94
C TYR A 79 6.06 -1.69 2.46
N PHE A 80 5.38 -0.84 1.73
CA PHE A 80 5.41 -0.88 0.29
C PHE A 80 6.74 -0.34 -0.21
N ILE A 81 7.35 -1.04 -1.17
CA ILE A 81 8.57 -0.56 -1.81
C ILE A 81 8.28 -0.15 -3.25
N SER A 82 7.72 -1.07 -4.04
CA SER A 82 7.40 -0.74 -5.42
C SER A 82 6.38 -1.71 -5.98
N PHE A 83 5.71 -1.28 -7.02
CA PHE A 83 4.77 -2.12 -7.76
C PHE A 83 4.93 -1.82 -9.23
N GLU A 84 5.34 -2.82 -9.99
CA GLU A 84 5.52 -2.70 -11.43
C GLU A 84 4.38 -3.43 -12.12
N ARG A 85 3.55 -2.68 -12.84
CA ARG A 85 2.44 -3.27 -13.54
C ARG A 85 2.93 -4.08 -14.72
N ASN A 86 2.29 -5.20 -14.92
CA ASN A 86 2.43 -5.95 -16.17
C ASN A 86 1.54 -5.30 -17.22
N GLU A 87 2.12 -5.07 -18.35
CA GLU A 87 1.35 -4.54 -19.47
C GLU A 87 0.99 -5.63 -20.46
#